data_129603fa49624a348d1d015a3c697cbd
#
_entry.id   129603fa49624a348d1d015a3c697cbd
#
_cell.length_a   1.000
_cell.length_b   1.000
_cell.length_c   1.000
_cell.angle_alpha   90.00
_cell.angle_beta   90.00
_cell.angle_gamma   90.00
#
_symmetry.space_group_name_H-M   'P 1'
#
loop_
_entity.id
_entity.type
_entity.pdbx_description
1 polymer ?
#
loop_
_entity_poly.entity_id
_entity_poly.type
_entity_poly.pdbx_seq_one_letter_code
_entity_poly.pdbx_strand_id
1 'polypeptide(L)'
;MEVKKHYLSADQYQRDIWRLASRIRKGGWKPDFLVGLWRGGAPVAIAVHEFFKVTGWEVKHLPLKCASYTGIGQNEGKVVFTLGEEIFGMFRAGDKVLFIDDVFDTGKTAAAVHARMQAVGADSRIACVYWKPAKNQTNLTPDFVAKDIGTDWIVFPHEIEGLTPEEIREKDPVLAELMK
;
A
#
# COMPACT_ATOMS: atom_id res chain seq x y z
N MET A 1 -11.91 -7.85 22.86
CA MET A 1 -10.49 -7.48 23.05
C MET A 1 -10.27 -6.15 22.39
N GLU A 2 -9.74 -5.19 23.11
CA GLU A 2 -9.40 -3.87 22.58
C GLU A 2 -8.22 -4.02 21.59
N VAL A 3 -8.37 -3.49 20.37
CA VAL A 3 -7.31 -3.56 19.36
C VAL A 3 -6.23 -2.57 19.76
N LYS A 4 -5.04 -3.06 20.04
CA LYS A 4 -3.90 -2.22 20.38
C LYS A 4 -3.52 -1.36 19.17
N LYS A 5 -3.54 -0.04 19.34
CA LYS A 5 -3.12 0.93 18.34
C LYS A 5 -1.63 1.24 18.49
N HIS A 6 -0.91 1.25 17.38
CA HIS A 6 0.50 1.63 17.31
C HIS A 6 0.64 2.87 16.43
N TYR A 7 0.97 3.99 17.05
CA TYR A 7 1.13 5.28 16.36
C TYR A 7 2.52 5.39 15.77
N LEU A 8 2.60 5.60 14.46
CA LEU A 8 3.85 5.84 13.76
C LEU A 8 4.16 7.32 13.68
N SER A 9 5.40 7.70 13.99
CA SER A 9 5.88 9.04 13.68
C SER A 9 6.13 9.19 12.16
N ALA A 10 6.04 10.43 11.65
CA ALA A 10 6.32 10.72 10.25
C ALA A 10 7.75 10.32 9.85
N ASP A 11 8.71 10.59 10.71
CA ASP A 11 10.12 10.23 10.51
C ASP A 11 10.33 8.72 10.40
N GLN A 12 9.72 7.94 11.29
CA GLN A 12 9.84 6.48 11.27
C GLN A 12 9.22 5.91 9.99
N TYR A 13 8.02 6.39 9.65
CA TYR A 13 7.33 5.96 8.44
C TYR A 13 8.13 6.26 7.18
N GLN A 14 8.66 7.48 7.06
CA GLN A 14 9.48 7.87 5.92
C GLN A 14 10.75 7.03 5.79
N ARG A 15 11.43 6.72 6.90
CA ARG A 15 12.60 5.84 6.88
C ARG A 15 12.27 4.41 6.46
N ASP A 16 11.12 3.89 6.90
CA ASP A 16 10.69 2.54 6.51
C ASP A 16 10.34 2.48 5.02
N ILE A 17 9.74 3.55 4.46
CA ILE A 17 9.53 3.67 3.00
C ILE A 17 10.86 3.66 2.24
N TRP A 18 11.87 4.40 2.68
CA TRP A 18 13.18 4.40 2.02
C TRP A 18 13.90 3.04 2.14
N ARG A 19 13.70 2.32 3.24
CA ARG A 19 14.19 0.93 3.36
C ARG A 19 13.52 0.02 2.34
N LEU A 20 12.21 0.15 2.14
CA LEU A 20 11.48 -0.57 1.10
C LEU A 20 12.04 -0.25 -0.28
N ALA A 21 12.14 1.03 -0.63
CA ALA A 21 12.68 1.49 -1.91
C ALA A 21 14.09 0.94 -2.18
N SER A 22 14.96 0.98 -1.16
CA SER A 22 16.31 0.42 -1.22
C SER A 22 16.32 -1.09 -1.46
N ARG A 23 15.42 -1.84 -0.80
CA ARG A 23 15.29 -3.29 -1.01
C ARG A 23 14.87 -3.62 -2.44
N ILE A 24 13.85 -2.92 -2.97
CA ILE A 24 13.41 -3.08 -4.36
C ILE A 24 14.57 -2.80 -5.32
N ARG A 25 15.27 -1.69 -5.10
CA ARG A 25 16.40 -1.28 -5.95
C ARG A 25 17.54 -2.31 -5.96
N LYS A 26 17.89 -2.85 -4.78
CA LYS A 26 18.92 -3.88 -4.61
C LYS A 26 18.51 -5.23 -5.20
N GLY A 27 17.21 -5.53 -5.24
CA GLY A 27 16.68 -6.73 -5.88
C GLY A 27 16.86 -6.77 -7.39
N GLY A 28 17.20 -5.64 -8.03
CA GLY A 28 17.54 -5.56 -9.45
C GLY A 28 16.36 -5.70 -10.41
N TRP A 29 15.15 -5.97 -9.93
CA TRP A 29 13.95 -6.04 -10.75
C TRP A 29 13.38 -4.62 -10.94
N LYS A 30 13.76 -3.99 -12.06
CA LYS A 30 13.29 -2.64 -12.40
C LYS A 30 11.88 -2.72 -12.98
N PRO A 31 10.86 -2.08 -12.35
CA PRO A 31 9.53 -2.00 -12.93
C PRO A 31 9.49 -0.98 -14.08
N ASP A 32 8.58 -1.21 -15.04
CA ASP A 32 8.20 -0.23 -16.07
C ASP A 32 7.16 0.75 -15.50
N PHE A 33 6.28 0.21 -14.62
CA PHE A 33 5.21 0.96 -13.97
C PHE A 33 5.23 0.76 -12.46
N LEU A 34 5.02 1.84 -11.73
CA LEU A 34 4.77 1.88 -10.30
C LEU A 34 3.33 2.33 -10.06
N VAL A 35 2.54 1.49 -9.41
CA VAL A 35 1.12 1.75 -9.15
C VAL A 35 0.90 1.88 -7.65
N GLY A 36 0.58 3.08 -7.18
CA GLY A 36 0.21 3.33 -5.80
C GLY A 36 -1.24 2.97 -5.53
N LEU A 37 -1.48 2.05 -4.61
CA LEU A 37 -2.83 1.66 -4.22
C LEU A 37 -3.43 2.75 -3.32
N TRP A 38 -4.47 3.38 -3.77
CA TRP A 38 -5.13 4.46 -3.05
C TRP A 38 -6.02 3.86 -1.93
N ARG A 39 -5.93 4.31 -0.67
CA ARG A 39 -5.31 5.56 -0.14
C ARG A 39 -3.90 5.36 0.39
N GLY A 40 -3.68 4.35 1.22
CA GLY A 40 -2.48 4.19 2.03
C GLY A 40 -1.19 4.00 1.24
N GLY A 41 -1.27 3.32 0.10
CA GLY A 41 -0.12 3.16 -0.80
C GLY A 41 0.32 4.43 -1.54
N ALA A 42 -0.53 5.48 -1.60
CA ALA A 42 -0.19 6.69 -2.35
C ALA A 42 1.04 7.43 -1.81
N PRO A 43 1.15 7.78 -0.51
CA PRO A 43 2.34 8.43 0.02
C PRO A 43 3.59 7.55 -0.08
N VAL A 44 3.44 6.23 0.04
CA VAL A 44 4.54 5.27 -0.15
C VAL A 44 5.03 5.30 -1.59
N ALA A 45 4.11 5.24 -2.56
CA ALA A 45 4.44 5.24 -3.98
C ALA A 45 5.16 6.52 -4.41
N ILE A 46 4.74 7.68 -3.92
CA ILE A 46 5.42 8.97 -4.17
C ILE A 46 6.87 8.91 -3.69
N ALA A 47 7.11 8.50 -2.44
CA ALA A 47 8.44 8.48 -1.88
C ALA A 47 9.35 7.42 -2.51
N VAL A 48 8.81 6.25 -2.89
CA VAL A 48 9.54 5.22 -3.64
C VAL A 48 9.89 5.70 -5.04
N HIS A 49 8.97 6.39 -5.74
CA HIS A 49 9.22 6.96 -7.06
C HIS A 49 10.34 8.00 -7.02
N GLU A 50 10.33 8.92 -6.04
CA GLU A 50 11.42 9.88 -5.84
C GLU A 50 12.76 9.19 -5.61
N PHE A 51 12.78 8.15 -4.77
CA PHE A 51 14.00 7.36 -4.52
C PHE A 51 14.51 6.69 -5.82
N PHE A 52 13.62 6.15 -6.64
CA PHE A 52 13.99 5.53 -7.93
C PHE A 52 14.62 6.55 -8.88
N LYS A 53 14.00 7.74 -9.02
CA LYS A 53 14.54 8.81 -9.87
C LYS A 53 15.94 9.21 -9.48
N VAL A 54 16.17 9.48 -8.18
CA VAL A 54 17.48 9.87 -7.66
C VAL A 54 18.52 8.76 -7.85
N THR A 55 18.11 7.50 -7.82
CA THR A 55 19.00 6.35 -8.02
C THR A 55 19.08 5.85 -9.47
N GLY A 56 18.56 6.62 -10.43
CA GLY A 56 18.71 6.36 -11.86
C GLY A 56 17.70 5.38 -12.46
N TRP A 57 16.55 5.16 -11.80
CA TRP A 57 15.45 4.41 -12.38
C TRP A 57 14.31 5.33 -12.84
N GLU A 58 14.15 5.49 -14.13
CA GLU A 58 12.96 6.11 -14.71
C GLU A 58 11.84 5.06 -14.75
N VAL A 59 10.71 5.36 -14.09
CA VAL A 59 9.56 4.48 -13.94
C VAL A 59 8.29 5.30 -14.13
N LYS A 60 7.35 4.82 -14.93
CA LYS A 60 6.03 5.44 -15.05
C LYS A 60 5.23 5.20 -13.78
N HIS A 61 4.47 6.18 -13.31
CA HIS A 61 3.71 6.06 -12.06
C HIS A 61 2.24 6.37 -12.25
N LEU A 62 1.38 5.63 -11.56
CA LEU A 62 -0.08 5.69 -11.68
C LEU A 62 -0.72 5.45 -10.30
N PRO A 63 -1.84 6.12 -9.97
CA PRO A 63 -2.69 5.77 -8.84
C PRO A 63 -3.75 4.75 -9.26
N LEU A 64 -4.12 3.84 -8.36
CA LEU A 64 -5.24 2.92 -8.54
C LEU A 64 -6.07 2.88 -7.26
N LYS A 65 -7.33 3.27 -7.34
CA LYS A 65 -8.24 3.17 -6.19
C LYS A 65 -8.90 1.80 -6.13
N CYS A 66 -8.59 1.06 -5.09
CA CYS A 66 -9.27 -0.19 -4.72
C CYS A 66 -9.99 -0.01 -3.38
N ALA A 67 -11.16 -0.61 -3.28
CA ALA A 67 -11.92 -0.68 -2.05
C ALA A 67 -12.44 -2.10 -1.84
N SER A 68 -12.37 -2.58 -0.60
CA SER A 68 -13.10 -3.78 -0.23
C SER A 68 -14.58 -3.45 -0.10
N TYR A 69 -15.43 -4.18 -0.79
CA TYR A 69 -16.88 -3.99 -0.68
C TYR A 69 -17.35 -4.55 0.67
N THR A 70 -17.96 -3.69 1.48
CA THR A 70 -18.52 -4.06 2.80
C THR A 70 -20.05 -4.16 2.79
N GLY A 71 -20.68 -4.22 1.60
CA GLY A 71 -22.12 -4.31 1.44
C GLY A 71 -22.70 -5.66 1.87
N ILE A 72 -23.95 -5.64 2.32
CA ILE A 72 -24.71 -6.84 2.69
C ILE A 72 -25.05 -7.61 1.41
N GLY A 73 -24.55 -8.85 1.26
CA GLY A 73 -24.92 -9.73 0.15
C GLY A 73 -23.74 -10.47 -0.51
N GLN A 74 -23.96 -11.00 -1.72
CA GLN A 74 -23.04 -11.91 -2.44
C GLN A 74 -21.63 -11.35 -2.78
N ASN A 75 -21.38 -10.06 -2.57
CA ASN A 75 -20.10 -9.40 -2.88
C ASN A 75 -19.28 -9.04 -1.62
N GLU A 76 -19.66 -9.52 -0.44
CA GLU A 76 -18.97 -9.22 0.80
C GLU A 76 -17.50 -9.69 0.74
N GLY A 77 -16.57 -8.76 0.97
CA GLY A 77 -15.12 -9.01 0.92
C GLY A 77 -14.51 -9.02 -0.49
N LYS A 78 -15.28 -8.72 -1.56
CA LYS A 78 -14.75 -8.58 -2.91
C LYS A 78 -14.08 -7.21 -3.07
N VAL A 79 -12.88 -7.21 -3.66
CA VAL A 79 -12.18 -5.96 -4.01
C VAL A 79 -12.77 -5.41 -5.31
N VAL A 80 -13.16 -4.14 -5.27
CA VAL A 80 -13.67 -3.40 -6.43
C VAL A 80 -12.71 -2.27 -6.76
N PHE A 81 -12.39 -2.13 -8.05
CA PHE A 81 -11.63 -1.00 -8.56
C PHE A 81 -12.60 0.13 -8.91
N THR A 82 -12.60 1.19 -8.09
CA THR A 82 -13.60 2.27 -8.21
C THR A 82 -13.10 3.47 -9.01
N LEU A 83 -11.79 3.60 -9.17
CA LEU A 83 -11.14 4.60 -10.02
C LEU A 83 -9.86 4.01 -10.61
N GLY A 84 -9.67 4.26 -11.90
CA GLY A 84 -8.45 3.83 -12.60
C GLY A 84 -8.53 2.38 -13.09
N GLU A 85 -9.70 1.75 -13.17
CA GLU A 85 -9.80 0.42 -13.77
C GLU A 85 -9.29 0.42 -15.22
N GLU A 86 -9.40 1.54 -15.90
CA GLU A 86 -8.89 1.77 -17.26
C GLU A 86 -7.37 1.59 -17.36
N ILE A 87 -6.64 1.78 -16.26
CA ILE A 87 -5.18 1.59 -16.27
C ILE A 87 -4.76 0.17 -16.63
N PHE A 88 -5.59 -0.83 -16.32
CA PHE A 88 -5.30 -2.21 -16.71
C PHE A 88 -5.22 -2.38 -18.24
N GLY A 89 -5.97 -1.56 -19.00
CA GLY A 89 -5.87 -1.48 -20.46
C GLY A 89 -4.59 -0.84 -21.00
N MET A 90 -3.82 -0.16 -20.16
CA MET A 90 -2.53 0.44 -20.55
C MET A 90 -1.39 -0.58 -20.54
N PHE A 91 -1.50 -1.64 -19.74
CA PHE A 91 -0.47 -2.65 -19.62
C PHE A 91 -0.48 -3.63 -20.78
N ARG A 92 0.68 -4.19 -21.10
CA ARG A 92 0.90 -5.17 -22.15
C ARG A 92 1.54 -6.43 -21.57
N ALA A 93 1.45 -7.52 -22.29
CA ALA A 93 2.16 -8.74 -21.96
C ALA A 93 3.66 -8.46 -21.84
N GLY A 94 4.27 -8.90 -20.74
CA GLY A 94 5.68 -8.68 -20.44
C GLY A 94 6.04 -7.37 -19.73
N ASP A 95 5.10 -6.41 -19.59
CA ASP A 95 5.33 -5.22 -18.77
C ASP A 95 5.58 -5.63 -17.31
N LYS A 96 6.50 -4.94 -16.65
CA LYS A 96 6.81 -5.11 -15.23
C LYS A 96 6.07 -4.07 -14.41
N VAL A 97 5.11 -4.50 -13.60
CA VAL A 97 4.23 -3.61 -12.83
C VAL A 97 4.42 -3.83 -11.34
N LEU A 98 4.88 -2.80 -10.62
CA LEU A 98 5.02 -2.81 -9.18
C LEU A 98 3.82 -2.13 -8.53
N PHE A 99 3.02 -2.90 -7.79
CA PHE A 99 1.97 -2.37 -6.95
C PHE A 99 2.52 -2.07 -5.55
N ILE A 100 2.22 -0.88 -5.04
CA ILE A 100 2.69 -0.43 -3.72
C ILE A 100 1.51 -0.14 -2.81
N ASP A 101 1.58 -0.69 -1.60
CA ASP A 101 0.64 -0.42 -0.51
C ASP A 101 1.41 -0.03 0.77
N ASP A 102 0.71 0.51 1.75
CA ASP A 102 1.26 0.76 3.09
C ASP A 102 1.32 -0.52 3.93
N VAL A 103 0.23 -1.30 3.92
CA VAL A 103 0.09 -2.56 4.68
C VAL A 103 -0.43 -3.69 3.80
N PHE A 104 0.26 -4.80 3.79
CA PHE A 104 -0.29 -6.06 3.34
C PHE A 104 -0.94 -6.76 4.54
N ASP A 105 -2.27 -6.64 4.66
CA ASP A 105 -3.05 -7.22 5.77
C ASP A 105 -3.65 -8.56 5.34
N THR A 106 -4.86 -8.57 4.76
CA THR A 106 -5.55 -9.80 4.36
C THR A 106 -5.07 -10.39 3.03
N GLY A 107 -4.34 -9.64 2.23
CA GLY A 107 -3.89 -10.04 0.90
C GLY A 107 -4.94 -9.96 -0.21
N LYS A 108 -6.20 -9.63 0.11
CA LYS A 108 -7.30 -9.60 -0.88
C LYS A 108 -7.05 -8.59 -2.01
N THR A 109 -6.56 -7.39 -1.68
CA THR A 109 -6.21 -6.37 -2.68
C THR A 109 -5.10 -6.87 -3.61
N ALA A 110 -4.05 -7.45 -3.03
CA ALA A 110 -2.95 -8.05 -3.77
C ALA A 110 -3.43 -9.14 -4.73
N ALA A 111 -4.31 -10.04 -4.27
CA ALA A 111 -4.88 -11.09 -5.10
C ALA A 111 -5.71 -10.53 -6.27
N ALA A 112 -6.49 -9.47 -6.03
CA ALA A 112 -7.31 -8.84 -7.06
C ALA A 112 -6.46 -8.18 -8.16
N VAL A 113 -5.41 -7.42 -7.81
CA VAL A 113 -4.53 -6.80 -8.80
C VAL A 113 -3.69 -7.85 -9.54
N HIS A 114 -3.21 -8.87 -8.83
CA HIS A 114 -2.44 -9.97 -9.44
C HIS A 114 -3.25 -10.73 -10.49
N ALA A 115 -4.51 -11.06 -10.19
CA ALA A 115 -5.40 -11.72 -11.14
C ALA A 115 -5.64 -10.88 -12.42
N ARG A 116 -5.75 -9.55 -12.28
CA ARG A 116 -5.85 -8.65 -13.44
C ARG A 116 -4.58 -8.65 -14.28
N MET A 117 -3.41 -8.65 -13.62
CA MET A 117 -2.12 -8.68 -14.32
C MET A 117 -1.88 -10.00 -15.04
N GLN A 118 -2.25 -11.13 -14.42
CA GLN A 118 -2.19 -12.44 -15.10
C GLN A 118 -3.04 -12.46 -16.37
N ALA A 119 -4.24 -11.88 -16.33
CA ALA A 119 -5.11 -11.80 -17.52
C ALA A 119 -4.51 -10.97 -18.66
N VAL A 120 -3.67 -9.99 -18.35
CA VAL A 120 -2.92 -9.18 -19.34
C VAL A 120 -1.62 -9.86 -19.79
N GLY A 121 -1.09 -10.81 -19.01
CA GLY A 121 0.22 -11.41 -19.23
C GLY A 121 1.39 -10.53 -18.77
N ALA A 122 1.15 -9.59 -17.86
CA ALA A 122 2.18 -8.73 -17.28
C ALA A 122 2.85 -9.39 -16.08
N ASP A 123 4.15 -9.11 -15.87
CA ASP A 123 4.91 -9.51 -14.68
C ASP A 123 4.62 -8.52 -13.55
N SER A 124 3.84 -8.92 -12.56
CA SER A 124 3.45 -8.05 -11.46
C SER A 124 4.06 -8.46 -10.13
N ARG A 125 4.52 -7.46 -9.37
CA ARG A 125 5.00 -7.63 -7.99
C ARG A 125 4.29 -6.70 -7.04
N ILE A 126 4.24 -7.12 -5.77
CA ILE A 126 3.60 -6.39 -4.67
C ILE A 126 4.69 -5.96 -3.68
N ALA A 127 4.69 -4.68 -3.34
CA ALA A 127 5.53 -4.12 -2.28
C ALA A 127 4.67 -3.47 -1.21
N CYS A 128 5.03 -3.65 0.06
CA CYS A 128 4.39 -2.95 1.17
C CYS A 128 5.42 -2.53 2.22
N VAL A 129 5.11 -1.46 2.95
CA VAL A 129 5.95 -1.05 4.06
C VAL A 129 5.83 -2.06 5.20
N TYR A 130 4.60 -2.44 5.54
CA TYR A 130 4.31 -3.37 6.63
C TYR A 130 3.55 -4.60 6.14
N TRP A 131 3.94 -5.77 6.63
CA TRP A 131 3.26 -7.02 6.37
C TRP A 131 2.76 -7.64 7.67
N LYS A 132 1.51 -8.15 7.64
CA LYS A 132 0.86 -8.87 8.75
C LYS A 132 0.66 -10.34 8.38
N PRO A 133 1.70 -11.21 8.48
CA PRO A 133 1.61 -12.60 8.05
C PRO A 133 0.43 -13.35 8.66
N ALA A 134 0.17 -13.12 9.96
CA ALA A 134 -0.91 -13.79 10.70
C ALA A 134 -2.33 -13.41 10.26
N LYS A 135 -2.50 -12.31 9.52
CA LYS A 135 -3.80 -11.86 8.99
C LYS A 135 -4.02 -12.22 7.53
N ASN A 136 -3.01 -12.73 6.85
CA ASN A 136 -3.11 -13.09 5.44
C ASN A 136 -4.15 -14.20 5.23
N GLN A 137 -5.08 -13.98 4.32
CA GLN A 137 -6.17 -14.89 3.96
C GLN A 137 -6.00 -15.45 2.54
N THR A 138 -4.86 -15.20 1.90
CA THR A 138 -4.55 -15.62 0.54
C THR A 138 -3.28 -16.46 0.50
N ASN A 139 -3.00 -17.09 -0.65
CA ASN A 139 -1.73 -17.80 -0.88
C ASN A 139 -0.62 -16.87 -1.39
N LEU A 140 -0.89 -15.55 -1.52
CA LEU A 140 0.08 -14.59 -1.96
C LEU A 140 0.85 -14.01 -0.77
N THR A 141 2.10 -13.69 -1.01
CA THR A 141 2.95 -12.91 -0.10
C THR A 141 3.49 -11.70 -0.86
N PRO A 142 3.76 -10.59 -0.18
CA PRO A 142 4.40 -9.46 -0.85
C PRO A 142 5.83 -9.82 -1.26
N ASP A 143 6.23 -9.37 -2.47
CA ASP A 143 7.59 -9.60 -3.01
C ASP A 143 8.64 -8.76 -2.28
N PHE A 144 8.25 -7.57 -1.85
CA PHE A 144 9.12 -6.65 -1.13
C PHE A 144 8.41 -6.10 0.11
N VAL A 145 9.08 -6.19 1.26
CA VAL A 145 8.56 -5.74 2.54
C VAL A 145 9.63 -4.95 3.27
N ALA A 146 9.28 -3.81 3.89
CA ALA A 146 10.22 -3.13 4.77
C ALA A 146 10.27 -3.79 6.15
N LYS A 147 9.11 -4.21 6.69
CA LYS A 147 9.03 -4.77 8.05
C LYS A 147 7.82 -5.70 8.21
N ASP A 148 8.06 -6.86 8.80
CA ASP A 148 6.99 -7.71 9.30
C ASP A 148 6.52 -7.17 10.66
N ILE A 149 5.20 -7.20 10.86
CA ILE A 149 4.58 -6.72 12.07
C ILE A 149 3.52 -7.72 12.55
N GLY A 150 3.16 -7.62 13.81
CA GLY A 150 2.09 -8.43 14.39
C GLY A 150 0.70 -8.03 13.90
N THR A 151 -0.31 -8.25 14.76
CA THR A 151 -1.72 -7.99 14.43
C THR A 151 -2.20 -6.60 14.84
N ASP A 152 -1.35 -5.80 15.47
CA ASP A 152 -1.69 -4.48 15.98
C ASP A 152 -2.21 -3.55 14.87
N TRP A 153 -3.07 -2.62 15.23
CA TRP A 153 -3.53 -1.58 14.30
C TRP A 153 -2.46 -0.48 14.21
N ILE A 154 -1.95 -0.25 13.01
CA ILE A 154 -1.05 0.88 12.77
C ILE A 154 -1.90 2.12 12.49
N VAL A 155 -1.59 3.20 13.20
CA VAL A 155 -2.10 4.55 12.91
C VAL A 155 -1.00 5.33 12.22
N PHE A 156 -1.18 5.53 10.91
CA PHE A 156 -0.20 6.25 10.08
C PHE A 156 -0.18 7.75 10.39
N PRO A 157 0.91 8.47 10.09
CA PRO A 157 1.00 9.91 10.35
C PRO A 157 -0.15 10.72 9.76
N HIS A 158 -0.60 10.37 8.55
CA HIS A 158 -1.68 11.03 7.82
C HIS A 158 -3.08 10.52 8.17
N GLU A 159 -3.21 9.48 8.98
CA GLU A 159 -4.50 8.83 9.28
C GLU A 159 -5.11 9.40 10.56
N ILE A 160 -6.32 9.92 10.45
CA ILE A 160 -7.08 10.49 11.56
C ILE A 160 -8.51 9.92 11.65
N GLU A 161 -8.98 9.32 10.57
CA GLU A 161 -10.29 8.68 10.51
C GLU A 161 -10.36 7.50 11.50
N GLY A 162 -11.44 7.44 12.31
CA GLY A 162 -11.63 6.40 13.31
C GLY A 162 -10.87 6.61 14.62
N LEU A 163 -10.22 7.76 14.81
CA LEU A 163 -9.66 8.18 16.11
C LEU A 163 -10.68 9.01 16.90
N THR A 164 -10.68 8.83 18.23
CA THR A 164 -11.45 9.70 19.12
C THR A 164 -10.78 11.09 19.25
N PRO A 165 -11.50 12.12 19.72
CA PRO A 165 -10.90 13.44 19.98
C PRO A 165 -9.70 13.39 20.93
N GLU A 166 -9.72 12.48 21.91
CA GLU A 166 -8.64 12.26 22.88
C GLU A 166 -7.42 11.65 22.17
N GLU A 167 -7.63 10.65 21.34
CA GLU A 167 -6.58 10.00 20.55
C GLU A 167 -5.94 10.96 19.53
N ILE A 168 -6.73 11.85 18.92
CA ILE A 168 -6.21 12.89 18.02
C ILE A 168 -5.33 13.87 18.80
N ARG A 169 -5.76 14.27 20.00
CA ARG A 169 -4.99 15.18 20.85
C ARG A 169 -3.67 14.56 21.33
N GLU A 170 -3.69 13.28 21.67
CA GLU A 170 -2.49 12.52 22.05
C GLU A 170 -1.53 12.35 20.87
N LYS A 171 -2.07 12.07 19.68
CA LYS A 171 -1.30 11.90 18.45
C LYS A 171 -0.63 13.21 18.01
N ASP A 172 -1.38 14.29 17.98
CA ASP A 172 -0.89 15.61 17.57
C ASP A 172 -1.78 16.73 18.15
N PRO A 173 -1.28 17.44 19.19
CA PRO A 173 -2.02 18.54 19.80
C PRO A 173 -2.36 19.70 18.84
N VAL A 174 -1.47 19.96 17.86
CA VAL A 174 -1.69 21.03 16.86
C VAL A 174 -2.83 20.65 15.94
N LEU A 175 -2.87 19.38 15.48
CA LEU A 175 -3.99 18.89 14.68
C LEU A 175 -5.31 19.03 15.45
N ALA A 176 -5.32 18.67 16.72
CA ALA A 176 -6.52 18.77 17.57
C ALA A 176 -7.01 20.23 17.72
N GLU A 177 -6.11 21.21 17.66
CA GLU A 177 -6.50 22.64 17.64
C GLU A 177 -7.05 23.08 16.29
N LEU A 178 -6.45 22.62 15.18
CA LEU A 178 -6.89 22.95 13.81
C LEU A 178 -8.28 22.40 13.48
N MET A 179 -8.75 21.40 14.23
CA MET A 179 -10.06 20.74 14.02
C MET A 179 -11.18 21.36 14.84
N LYS A 180 -10.93 22.40 15.64
CA LYS A 180 -11.97 23.14 16.40
C LYS A 180 -12.65 24.18 15.53
#